data_216061337fb6dd1efe69c84dbfee06d9
#
_entry.id   216061337fb6dd1efe69c84dbfee06d9
#
_cell.length_a   1.000
_cell.length_b   1.000
_cell.length_c   1.000
_cell.angle_alpha   90.00
_cell.angle_beta   90.00
_cell.angle_gamma   90.00
#
_symmetry.space_group_name_H-M   'P 1'
#
loop_
_entity.id
_entity.type
_entity.pdbx_description
1 polymer ?
#
loop_
_entity_poly.entity_id
_entity_poly.type
_entity_poly.pdbx_seq_one_letter_code
_entity_poly.pdbx_strand_id
1 'polypeptide(L)'
;DNFAFTGTVTGAGESNTPAFLAYSANNEQQTVSTGTSTKIEFPTELYDTDNAFASNKFTVPSGQAGKYQFTANVSWYTSSSSSFERAFIMFYKNGTQISNFERRGIDIYRGSYSQQSLNCTIDIDLAVSDYVEVYGWFSEITSTYNTSSYTMANWFKGFKISS
;
A
#
# COMPACT_ATOMS: atom_id res chain seq x y z
N ASP A 1 -33.71 35.87 -2.21
CA ASP A 1 -34.03 35.10 -3.43
C ASP A 1 -33.22 33.82 -3.44
N ASN A 2 -33.92 32.68 -3.31
CA ASN A 2 -33.31 31.37 -3.38
C ASN A 2 -33.18 30.99 -4.86
N PHE A 3 -31.96 30.94 -5.39
CA PHE A 3 -31.71 30.35 -6.70
C PHE A 3 -31.78 28.82 -6.59
N ALA A 4 -32.86 28.23 -7.07
CA ALA A 4 -32.95 26.79 -7.24
C ALA A 4 -32.33 26.40 -8.59
N PHE A 5 -31.22 25.70 -8.60
CA PHE A 5 -30.73 25.04 -9.80
C PHE A 5 -31.59 23.82 -10.12
N THR A 6 -32.35 23.89 -11.22
CA THR A 6 -33.18 22.78 -11.72
C THR A 6 -32.49 21.96 -12.82
N GLY A 7 -31.20 22.14 -13.05
CA GLY A 7 -30.40 21.43 -14.04
C GLY A 7 -29.32 20.53 -13.41
N THR A 8 -28.90 19.54 -14.17
CA THR A 8 -27.72 18.71 -13.79
C THR A 8 -26.50 19.61 -13.77
N VAL A 9 -25.80 19.71 -12.63
CA VAL A 9 -24.52 20.40 -12.56
C VAL A 9 -23.49 19.48 -13.24
N THR A 10 -23.19 19.77 -14.52
CA THR A 10 -22.06 19.11 -15.19
C THR A 10 -20.78 19.85 -14.80
N GLY A 11 -19.82 19.12 -14.22
CA GLY A 11 -18.53 19.68 -13.78
C GLY A 11 -18.40 19.90 -12.27
N ALA A 12 -19.36 19.48 -11.44
CA ALA A 12 -19.08 19.18 -10.05
C ALA A 12 -18.01 18.06 -10.05
N GLY A 13 -16.83 18.34 -9.50
CA GLY A 13 -15.68 17.44 -9.58
C GLY A 13 -16.01 15.97 -9.38
N GLU A 14 -15.26 15.10 -10.03
CA GLU A 14 -15.46 13.65 -9.88
C GLU A 14 -15.33 13.26 -8.41
N SER A 15 -16.13 12.29 -8.00
CA SER A 15 -15.98 11.68 -6.69
C SER A 15 -14.64 10.91 -6.66
N ASN A 16 -13.82 11.12 -5.62
CA ASN A 16 -12.57 10.38 -5.43
C ASN A 16 -12.83 8.94 -4.95
N THR A 17 -13.92 8.34 -5.39
CA THR A 17 -14.26 6.93 -5.14
C THR A 17 -14.09 6.10 -6.41
N PRO A 18 -13.72 4.82 -6.28
CA PRO A 18 -13.47 4.10 -5.04
C PRO A 18 -12.27 4.61 -4.25
N ALA A 19 -12.37 4.55 -2.91
CA ALA A 19 -11.31 4.91 -1.98
C ALA A 19 -11.28 3.93 -0.81
N PHE A 20 -10.09 3.58 -0.32
CA PHE A 20 -9.92 2.67 0.80
C PHE A 20 -8.71 3.02 1.66
N LEU A 21 -8.72 2.56 2.89
CA LEU A 21 -7.56 2.46 3.78
C LEU A 21 -7.65 1.17 4.57
N ALA A 22 -6.64 0.33 4.41
CA ALA A 22 -6.44 -0.89 5.18
C ALA A 22 -5.11 -0.85 5.92
N TYR A 23 -5.04 -1.52 7.07
CA TYR A 23 -3.87 -1.47 7.95
C TYR A 23 -3.73 -2.76 8.77
N SER A 24 -2.57 -2.94 9.41
CA SER A 24 -2.39 -3.94 10.45
C SER A 24 -2.77 -3.34 11.81
N ALA A 25 -3.62 -4.06 12.57
CA ALA A 25 -3.98 -3.70 13.93
C ALA A 25 -2.86 -4.07 14.91
N ASN A 26 -3.07 -3.75 16.20
CA ASN A 26 -2.09 -4.05 17.23
C ASN A 26 -1.87 -5.57 17.34
N ASN A 27 -0.61 -5.98 17.41
CA ASN A 27 -0.14 -7.37 17.45
C ASN A 27 -0.33 -8.20 16.16
N GLU A 28 -0.76 -7.59 15.06
CA GLU A 28 -0.78 -8.24 13.74
C GLU A 28 0.58 -8.08 13.06
N GLN A 29 1.48 -9.00 13.37
CA GLN A 29 2.80 -9.06 12.76
C GLN A 29 2.81 -10.11 11.65
N GLN A 30 3.37 -9.76 10.51
CA GLN A 30 3.68 -10.69 9.44
C GLN A 30 5.18 -11.01 9.44
N THR A 31 5.52 -12.29 9.44
CA THR A 31 6.90 -12.74 9.25
C THR A 31 7.25 -12.68 7.77
N VAL A 32 8.39 -12.06 7.46
CA VAL A 32 8.90 -11.92 6.09
C VAL A 32 10.30 -12.52 6.03
N SER A 33 10.56 -13.35 5.03
CA SER A 33 11.85 -14.01 4.84
C SER A 33 12.82 -13.11 4.09
N THR A 34 14.09 -13.11 4.51
CA THR A 34 15.15 -12.37 3.83
C THR A 34 15.31 -12.80 2.37
N GLY A 35 15.59 -11.85 1.49
CA GLY A 35 15.86 -12.12 0.08
C GLY A 35 14.63 -12.48 -0.76
N THR A 36 13.42 -12.50 -0.17
CA THR A 36 12.19 -12.92 -0.84
C THR A 36 11.18 -11.77 -0.88
N SER A 37 10.65 -11.46 -2.07
CA SER A 37 9.53 -10.52 -2.18
C SER A 37 8.27 -11.17 -1.60
N THR A 38 7.72 -10.57 -0.55
CA THR A 38 6.58 -11.11 0.19
C THR A 38 5.44 -10.10 0.11
N LYS A 39 4.23 -10.57 -0.23
CA LYS A 39 3.03 -9.75 -0.19
C LYS A 39 2.76 -9.30 1.25
N ILE A 40 2.55 -8.00 1.44
CA ILE A 40 2.26 -7.43 2.75
C ILE A 40 0.77 -7.54 3.05
N GLU A 41 0.47 -7.90 4.28
CA GLU A 41 -0.89 -8.08 4.77
C GLU A 41 -1.37 -6.83 5.51
N PHE A 42 -2.62 -6.43 5.22
CA PHE A 42 -3.36 -5.34 5.84
C PHE A 42 -4.76 -5.86 6.20
N PRO A 43 -4.88 -6.65 7.26
CA PRO A 43 -6.10 -7.42 7.51
C PRO A 43 -7.28 -6.59 8.02
N THR A 44 -7.05 -5.36 8.46
CA THR A 44 -8.10 -4.49 9.02
C THR A 44 -8.37 -3.32 8.09
N GLU A 45 -9.62 -3.15 7.69
CA GLU A 45 -10.06 -1.99 6.91
C GLU A 45 -10.55 -0.88 7.84
N LEU A 46 -10.09 0.36 7.61
CA LEU A 46 -10.67 1.53 8.25
C LEU A 46 -11.88 2.03 7.46
N TYR A 47 -11.77 2.04 6.16
CA TYR A 47 -12.88 2.28 5.22
C TYR A 47 -12.57 1.66 3.86
N ASP A 48 -13.63 1.29 3.14
CA ASP A 48 -13.64 0.89 1.74
C ASP A 48 -15.00 1.28 1.14
N THR A 49 -15.02 2.27 0.27
CA THR A 49 -16.27 2.88 -0.21
C THR A 49 -17.04 2.02 -1.19
N ASP A 50 -16.37 1.12 -1.89
CA ASP A 50 -16.93 0.34 -3.01
C ASP A 50 -16.69 -1.17 -2.87
N ASN A 51 -16.28 -1.63 -1.69
CA ASN A 51 -15.83 -3.00 -1.44
C ASN A 51 -14.74 -3.43 -2.45
N ALA A 52 -13.82 -2.52 -2.73
CA ALA A 52 -12.77 -2.68 -3.73
C ALA A 52 -11.50 -3.31 -3.15
N PHE A 53 -11.36 -3.32 -1.81
CA PHE A 53 -10.23 -3.92 -1.11
C PHE A 53 -10.63 -5.27 -0.50
N ALA A 54 -9.95 -6.33 -0.87
CA ALA A 54 -10.12 -7.65 -0.29
C ALA A 54 -8.85 -8.49 -0.47
N SER A 55 -8.59 -9.42 0.45
CA SER A 55 -7.42 -10.33 0.38
C SER A 55 -6.10 -9.59 0.18
N ASN A 56 -5.93 -8.46 0.90
CA ASN A 56 -4.73 -7.61 0.84
C ASN A 56 -4.42 -7.06 -0.56
N LYS A 57 -5.44 -6.71 -1.33
CA LYS A 57 -5.32 -6.07 -2.64
C LYS A 57 -6.53 -5.17 -2.93
N PHE A 58 -6.29 -4.09 -3.64
CA PHE A 58 -7.33 -3.27 -4.24
C PHE A 58 -7.63 -3.81 -5.64
N THR A 59 -8.90 -3.95 -5.99
CA THR A 59 -9.35 -4.36 -7.33
C THR A 59 -10.31 -3.31 -7.88
N VAL A 60 -10.08 -2.85 -9.11
CA VAL A 60 -10.90 -1.83 -9.75
C VAL A 60 -12.32 -2.36 -10.00
N PRO A 61 -13.36 -1.74 -9.39
CA PRO A 61 -14.75 -2.14 -9.61
C PRO A 61 -15.23 -1.86 -11.03
N SER A 62 -16.36 -2.50 -11.40
CA SER A 62 -17.02 -2.26 -12.69
C SER A 62 -17.36 -0.78 -12.88
N GLY A 63 -17.04 -0.23 -14.05
CA GLY A 63 -17.30 1.17 -14.40
C GLY A 63 -16.32 2.17 -13.77
N GLN A 64 -15.30 1.72 -13.03
CA GLN A 64 -14.37 2.58 -12.30
C GLN A 64 -12.95 2.58 -12.88
N ALA A 65 -12.77 2.23 -14.17
CA ALA A 65 -11.49 2.44 -14.83
C ALA A 65 -11.04 3.91 -14.72
N GLY A 66 -9.75 4.16 -14.69
CA GLY A 66 -9.20 5.52 -14.60
C GLY A 66 -7.86 5.58 -13.88
N LYS A 67 -7.50 6.79 -13.47
CA LYS A 67 -6.26 7.08 -12.74
C LYS A 67 -6.47 6.96 -11.24
N TYR A 68 -5.54 6.29 -10.61
CA TYR A 68 -5.53 6.03 -9.17
C TYR A 68 -4.24 6.47 -8.54
N GLN A 69 -4.33 6.98 -7.31
CA GLN A 69 -3.17 7.15 -6.44
C GLN A 69 -3.20 6.10 -5.33
N PHE A 70 -2.08 5.45 -5.12
CA PHE A 70 -1.86 4.52 -4.02
C PHE A 70 -0.69 4.96 -3.18
N THR A 71 -0.83 4.83 -1.87
CA THR A 71 0.26 5.04 -0.92
C THR A 71 0.29 3.87 0.06
N ALA A 72 1.48 3.36 0.31
CA ALA A 72 1.70 2.33 1.34
C ALA A 72 2.81 2.76 2.28
N ASN A 73 2.67 2.39 3.55
CA ASN A 73 3.72 2.44 4.56
C ASN A 73 3.92 1.05 5.15
N VAL A 74 5.17 0.61 5.21
CA VAL A 74 5.55 -0.64 5.86
C VAL A 74 6.67 -0.36 6.84
N SER A 75 6.46 -0.71 8.09
CA SER A 75 7.43 -0.65 9.16
C SER A 75 7.97 -2.04 9.45
N TRP A 76 9.27 -2.18 9.35
CA TRP A 76 10.01 -3.39 9.63
C TRP A 76 10.54 -3.38 11.04
N TYR A 77 10.45 -4.51 11.74
CA TYR A 77 10.96 -4.68 13.09
C TYR A 77 11.80 -5.96 13.21
N THR A 78 12.90 -5.85 13.93
CA THR A 78 13.70 -7.01 14.36
C THR A 78 13.92 -6.99 15.86
N SER A 79 13.84 -8.14 16.47
CA SER A 79 14.18 -8.32 17.90
C SER A 79 15.68 -8.56 18.13
N SER A 80 16.45 -8.71 17.08
CA SER A 80 17.91 -8.94 17.18
C SER A 80 18.68 -7.64 16.89
N SER A 81 19.90 -7.54 17.43
CA SER A 81 20.85 -6.47 17.13
C SER A 81 21.47 -6.58 15.72
N SER A 82 20.92 -7.41 14.87
CA SER A 82 21.33 -7.58 13.48
C SER A 82 20.92 -6.39 12.66
N SER A 83 21.80 -5.91 11.83
CA SER A 83 21.59 -4.70 11.04
C SER A 83 20.83 -4.99 9.75
N PHE A 84 19.83 -4.20 9.44
CA PHE A 84 19.28 -4.10 8.09
C PHE A 84 20.36 -3.71 7.11
N GLU A 85 20.46 -4.41 6.00
CA GLU A 85 21.25 -3.93 4.87
C GLU A 85 20.39 -3.16 3.88
N ARG A 86 19.24 -3.72 3.50
CA ARG A 86 18.32 -3.14 2.53
C ARG A 86 16.89 -3.53 2.84
N ALA A 87 15.97 -2.59 2.65
CA ALA A 87 14.54 -2.85 2.65
C ALA A 87 13.88 -2.12 1.49
N PHE A 88 12.86 -2.72 0.89
CA PHE A 88 12.10 -2.13 -0.22
C PHE A 88 10.61 -2.32 -0.02
N ILE A 89 9.82 -1.33 -0.46
CA ILE A 89 8.40 -1.48 -0.76
C ILE A 89 8.25 -1.45 -2.29
N MET A 90 7.36 -2.29 -2.79
CA MET A 90 7.07 -2.42 -4.21
C MET A 90 5.58 -2.54 -4.43
N PHE A 91 5.06 -1.89 -5.46
CA PHE A 91 3.70 -2.13 -5.93
C PHE A 91 3.68 -3.15 -7.06
N TYR A 92 2.68 -4.01 -7.04
CA TYR A 92 2.43 -5.01 -8.07
C TYR A 92 1.06 -4.73 -8.70
N LYS A 93 1.00 -4.76 -10.01
CA LYS A 93 -0.24 -4.73 -10.80
C LYS A 93 -0.44 -6.10 -11.41
N ASN A 94 -1.59 -6.72 -11.14
CA ASN A 94 -1.96 -8.04 -11.68
C ASN A 94 -0.86 -9.11 -11.45
N GLY A 95 -0.27 -9.10 -10.25
CA GLY A 95 0.79 -10.03 -9.88
C GLY A 95 2.17 -9.73 -10.46
N THR A 96 2.33 -8.64 -11.21
CA THR A 96 3.61 -8.23 -11.80
C THR A 96 4.10 -6.95 -11.16
N GLN A 97 5.38 -6.91 -10.77
CA GLN A 97 6.00 -5.71 -10.22
C GLN A 97 5.93 -4.55 -11.22
N ILE A 98 5.52 -3.37 -10.74
CA ILE A 98 5.50 -2.14 -11.54
C ILE A 98 6.93 -1.61 -11.62
N SER A 99 7.61 -1.88 -12.75
CA SER A 99 9.04 -1.67 -12.92
C SER A 99 9.47 -0.21 -13.07
N ASN A 100 8.55 0.69 -13.45
CA ASN A 100 8.85 2.10 -13.66
C ASN A 100 8.78 2.94 -12.37
N PHE A 101 8.25 2.37 -11.31
CA PHE A 101 8.23 2.95 -9.96
C PHE A 101 9.14 2.08 -9.12
N GLU A 102 10.40 2.45 -9.12
CA GLU A 102 11.45 1.67 -8.50
C GLU A 102 11.17 1.40 -7.02
N ARG A 103 11.65 0.24 -6.59
CA ARG A 103 11.84 -0.12 -5.19
C ARG A 103 12.17 1.13 -4.38
N ARG A 104 11.23 1.63 -3.60
CA ARG A 104 11.56 2.62 -2.58
C ARG A 104 12.18 1.87 -1.43
N GLY A 105 13.45 2.09 -1.21
CA GLY A 105 14.23 1.37 -0.24
C GLY A 105 15.20 2.26 0.50
N ILE A 106 15.72 1.74 1.56
CA ILE A 106 16.83 2.32 2.31
C ILE A 106 17.97 1.32 2.25
N ASP A 107 19.13 1.77 1.79
CA ASP A 107 20.39 1.09 2.03
C ASP A 107 20.92 1.57 3.39
N ILE A 108 20.84 0.73 4.40
CA ILE A 108 21.36 1.05 5.72
C ILE A 108 22.66 0.29 5.92
N TYR A 109 23.76 0.99 5.77
CA TYR A 109 25.06 0.44 6.07
C TYR A 109 25.24 0.38 7.60
N ARG A 110 25.12 -0.82 8.17
CA ARG A 110 25.55 -1.18 9.54
C ARG A 110 25.17 -0.17 10.64
N GLY A 111 23.95 -0.25 11.12
CA GLY A 111 23.52 0.44 12.32
C GLY A 111 22.57 -0.45 13.13
N SER A 112 22.67 -0.39 14.46
CA SER A 112 21.78 -1.13 15.37
C SER A 112 20.38 -0.51 15.43
N TYR A 113 19.64 -0.54 14.32
CA TYR A 113 18.25 -0.09 14.29
C TYR A 113 17.33 -1.30 14.36
N SER A 114 16.47 -1.31 15.36
CA SER A 114 15.46 -2.36 15.54
C SER A 114 14.19 -2.12 14.72
N GLN A 115 14.02 -0.92 14.16
CA GLN A 115 12.82 -0.55 13.41
C GLN A 115 13.13 0.42 12.28
N GLN A 116 12.51 0.20 11.12
CA GLN A 116 12.58 1.08 9.95
C GLN A 116 11.20 1.15 9.27
N SER A 117 10.80 2.36 8.88
CA SER A 117 9.56 2.58 8.13
C SER A 117 9.88 3.09 6.74
N LEU A 118 9.22 2.53 5.74
CA LEU A 118 9.28 2.95 4.36
C LEU A 118 7.90 3.39 3.90
N ASN A 119 7.86 4.48 3.14
CA ASN A 119 6.64 4.97 2.50
C ASN A 119 6.86 5.10 1.00
N CYS A 120 5.86 4.69 0.22
CA CYS A 120 5.88 4.83 -1.24
C CYS A 120 4.51 5.22 -1.75
N THR A 121 4.49 6.15 -2.71
CA THR A 121 3.28 6.58 -3.42
C THR A 121 3.47 6.38 -4.92
N ILE A 122 2.43 5.91 -5.61
CA ILE A 122 2.36 5.81 -7.06
C ILE A 122 1.04 6.37 -7.58
N ASP A 123 1.08 6.91 -8.80
CA ASP A 123 -0.09 7.21 -9.62
C ASP A 123 -0.06 6.28 -10.83
N ILE A 124 -1.19 5.65 -11.14
CA ILE A 124 -1.26 4.62 -12.18
C ILE A 124 -2.63 4.57 -12.86
N ASP A 125 -2.64 4.31 -14.17
CA ASP A 125 -3.86 4.01 -14.92
C ASP A 125 -4.26 2.55 -14.75
N LEU A 126 -5.51 2.32 -14.37
CA LEU A 126 -6.08 0.98 -14.15
C LEU A 126 -7.34 0.77 -14.99
N ALA A 127 -7.42 -0.38 -15.62
CA ALA A 127 -8.65 -0.89 -16.23
C ALA A 127 -9.54 -1.57 -15.19
N VAL A 128 -10.81 -1.78 -15.51
CA VAL A 128 -11.72 -2.60 -14.70
C VAL A 128 -11.12 -3.99 -14.47
N SER A 129 -11.22 -4.47 -13.24
CA SER A 129 -10.65 -5.73 -12.76
C SER A 129 -9.12 -5.78 -12.63
N ASP A 130 -8.39 -4.73 -13.02
CA ASP A 130 -6.99 -4.60 -12.59
C ASP A 130 -6.92 -4.56 -11.06
N TYR A 131 -5.86 -5.15 -10.50
CA TYR A 131 -5.63 -5.09 -9.07
C TYR A 131 -4.22 -4.65 -8.71
N VAL A 132 -4.10 -4.01 -7.55
CA VAL A 132 -2.83 -3.54 -6.99
C VAL A 132 -2.59 -4.15 -5.63
N GLU A 133 -1.37 -4.60 -5.41
CA GLU A 133 -0.87 -5.22 -4.19
C GLU A 133 0.42 -4.54 -3.75
N VAL A 134 0.72 -4.64 -2.46
CA VAL A 134 1.98 -4.17 -1.88
C VAL A 134 2.86 -5.35 -1.52
N TYR A 135 4.10 -5.32 -1.94
CA TYR A 135 5.12 -6.29 -1.58
C TYR A 135 6.26 -5.61 -0.83
N GLY A 136 6.82 -6.34 0.11
CA GLY A 136 8.03 -5.97 0.82
C GLY A 136 9.16 -6.93 0.49
N TRP A 137 10.37 -6.42 0.50
CA TRP A 137 11.59 -7.19 0.38
C TRP A 137 12.66 -6.58 1.27
N PHE A 138 13.45 -7.41 1.89
CA PHE A 138 14.62 -6.94 2.61
C PHE A 138 15.78 -7.95 2.50
N SER A 139 17.00 -7.47 2.69
CA SER A 139 18.17 -8.30 2.87
C SER A 139 18.80 -8.07 4.23
N GLU A 140 19.30 -9.13 4.79
CA GLU A 140 20.04 -9.18 6.03
C GLU A 140 21.01 -10.36 6.08
N ILE A 141 21.96 -10.29 7.04
CA ILE A 141 23.00 -11.29 7.16
C ILE A 141 22.50 -12.58 7.85
N THR A 142 21.42 -12.57 8.65
CA THR A 142 21.12 -13.70 9.54
C THR A 142 19.69 -14.06 9.91
N SER A 143 18.60 -13.36 9.55
CA SER A 143 17.29 -13.67 10.17
C SER A 143 16.03 -13.34 9.37
N THR A 144 14.87 -13.74 9.91
CA THR A 144 13.52 -13.32 9.52
C THR A 144 13.16 -11.99 10.18
N TYR A 145 12.45 -11.14 9.45
CA TYR A 145 11.88 -9.90 9.96
C TYR A 145 10.38 -10.00 10.10
N ASN A 146 9.86 -9.22 11.02
CA ASN A 146 8.42 -9.03 11.15
C ASN A 146 8.05 -7.61 10.70
N THR A 147 6.84 -7.45 10.16
CA THR A 147 6.23 -6.14 10.10
C THR A 147 5.97 -5.65 11.53
N SER A 148 5.95 -4.33 11.73
CA SER A 148 5.73 -3.77 13.07
C SER A 148 4.38 -4.19 13.64
N SER A 149 4.34 -4.48 14.95
CA SER A 149 3.14 -4.84 15.69
C SER A 149 2.29 -3.64 16.13
N TYR A 150 2.77 -2.43 15.93
CA TYR A 150 2.02 -1.25 16.34
C TYR A 150 0.86 -0.98 15.39
N THR A 151 -0.29 -0.63 15.94
CA THR A 151 -1.48 -0.25 15.16
C THR A 151 -1.14 0.86 14.16
N MET A 152 -1.57 0.66 12.90
CA MET A 152 -1.32 1.58 11.78
C MET A 152 0.17 1.85 11.46
N ALA A 153 1.09 1.04 11.96
CA ALA A 153 2.49 1.10 11.52
C ALA A 153 2.64 0.61 10.07
N ASN A 154 1.75 -0.30 9.66
CA ASN A 154 1.65 -0.80 8.31
C ASN A 154 0.26 -0.46 7.78
N TRP A 155 0.20 0.25 6.65
CA TRP A 155 -1.06 0.63 6.03
C TRP A 155 -0.92 0.78 4.53
N PHE A 156 -2.02 0.54 3.83
CA PHE A 156 -2.17 0.71 2.40
C PHE A 156 -3.47 1.45 2.12
N LYS A 157 -3.39 2.51 1.34
CA LYS A 157 -4.55 3.31 0.94
C LYS A 157 -4.48 3.69 -0.51
N GLY A 158 -5.62 3.98 -1.08
CA GLY A 158 -5.72 4.50 -2.43
C GLY A 158 -7.07 5.13 -2.70
N PHE A 159 -7.13 5.90 -3.77
CA PHE A 159 -8.35 6.52 -4.25
C PHE A 159 -8.25 6.82 -5.74
N LYS A 160 -9.40 6.95 -6.40
CA LYS A 160 -9.50 7.37 -7.78
C LYS A 160 -9.20 8.86 -7.91
N ILE A 161 -8.33 9.23 -8.85
CA ILE A 161 -8.00 10.63 -9.17
C ILE A 161 -8.96 11.17 -10.25
N SER A 162 -9.14 10.40 -11.31
CA SER A 162 -9.99 10.77 -12.46
C SER A 162 -10.38 9.56 -13.30
N SER A 163 -11.38 9.74 -14.12
CA SER A 163 -11.79 8.79 -15.18
C SER A 163 -10.96 8.95 -16.41
#